data_0fda6b1feb6af2d2dedc85f21f50b4f3
#
_entry.id   0fda6b1feb6af2d2dedc85f21f50b4f3
#
_cell.length_a   1.000
_cell.length_b   1.000
_cell.length_c   1.000
_cell.angle_alpha   90.00
_cell.angle_beta   90.00
_cell.angle_gamma   90.00
#
_symmetry.space_group_name_H-M   'P 1'
#
loop_
_entity.id
_entity.type
_entity.pdbx_description
1 polymer ?
#
loop_
_entity_poly.entity_id
_entity_poly.type
_entity_poly.pdbx_seq_one_letter_code
_entity_poly.pdbx_strand_id
1 'polypeptide(L)'
;DVDVERDSKGKVFGAKLKTDGSSVNVGGIEKMSKSKNNGVDPQTLIDLYGADTVRLFTMFAAPPDMSLEWSDAGVEGAFRFLKRLWKLVATHLAAGKPEDLDTAALNDAQRELRRRVHETIAKVSDDMGRRYTFNTAIAAVMELINAIARFDDASAQGRAVVQEALDAVTLLLAPIVPHACHALW
;
A
#
# COMPACT_ATOMS: atom_id res chain seq x y z
N ASP A 1 -1.91 -23.95 -17.62
CA ASP A 1 -0.91 -24.01 -16.53
C ASP A 1 0.47 -24.29 -17.11
N VAL A 2 1.47 -23.47 -16.75
CA VAL A 2 2.85 -23.58 -17.18
C VAL A 2 3.80 -23.62 -15.99
N ASP A 3 4.88 -24.37 -16.11
CA ASP A 3 6.02 -24.27 -15.22
C ASP A 3 7.01 -23.27 -15.82
N VAL A 4 7.41 -22.28 -15.01
CA VAL A 4 8.23 -21.14 -15.44
C VAL A 4 9.66 -21.30 -14.92
N GLU A 5 10.63 -21.30 -15.85
CA GLU A 5 12.06 -21.32 -15.54
C GLU A 5 12.56 -19.87 -15.37
N ARG A 6 13.17 -19.57 -14.21
CA ARG A 6 13.69 -18.24 -13.90
C ARG A 6 15.20 -18.27 -13.65
N ASP A 7 15.88 -17.20 -14.02
CA ASP A 7 17.30 -17.02 -13.70
C ASP A 7 17.49 -16.56 -12.23
N SER A 8 18.73 -16.42 -11.81
CA SER A 8 19.10 -15.97 -10.46
C SER A 8 18.61 -14.54 -10.12
N LYS A 9 18.18 -13.78 -11.13
CA LYS A 9 17.60 -12.43 -10.99
C LYS A 9 16.06 -12.43 -11.08
N GLY A 10 15.45 -13.63 -11.16
CA GLY A 10 14.00 -13.80 -11.27
C GLY A 10 13.41 -13.59 -12.67
N LYS A 11 14.25 -13.33 -13.70
CA LYS A 11 13.79 -13.17 -15.08
C LYS A 11 13.43 -14.52 -15.67
N VAL A 12 12.25 -14.60 -16.29
CA VAL A 12 11.78 -15.79 -17.01
C VAL A 12 12.60 -15.96 -18.29
N PHE A 13 13.20 -17.13 -18.48
CA PHE A 13 13.92 -17.47 -19.71
C PHE A 13 13.33 -18.69 -20.43
N GLY A 14 12.46 -19.46 -19.79
CA GLY A 14 11.79 -20.62 -20.35
C GLY A 14 10.46 -20.89 -19.65
N ALA A 15 9.57 -21.59 -20.35
CA ALA A 15 8.35 -22.12 -19.77
C ALA A 15 7.95 -23.42 -20.45
N LYS A 16 7.28 -24.33 -19.71
CA LYS A 16 6.77 -25.61 -20.21
C LYS A 16 5.33 -25.81 -19.77
N LEU A 17 4.50 -26.38 -20.64
CA LEU A 17 3.14 -26.76 -20.27
C LEU A 17 3.18 -27.88 -19.22
N LYS A 18 2.36 -27.76 -18.17
CA LYS A 18 2.24 -28.79 -17.14
C LYS A 18 1.60 -30.08 -17.64
N THR A 19 0.82 -29.99 -18.73
CA THR A 19 0.05 -31.11 -19.26
C THR A 19 0.92 -32.15 -19.98
N ASP A 20 1.92 -31.70 -20.76
CA ASP A 20 2.70 -32.57 -21.64
C ASP A 20 4.21 -32.22 -21.68
N GLY A 21 4.64 -31.23 -20.93
CA GLY A 21 6.04 -30.79 -20.90
C GLY A 21 6.52 -30.05 -22.14
N SER A 22 5.62 -29.74 -23.09
CA SER A 22 5.98 -29.02 -24.31
C SER A 22 6.47 -27.61 -24.00
N SER A 23 7.50 -27.16 -24.74
CA SER A 23 8.07 -25.81 -24.57
C SER A 23 7.07 -24.74 -24.99
N VAL A 24 6.93 -23.73 -24.13
CA VAL A 24 6.12 -22.53 -24.40
C VAL A 24 7.05 -21.38 -24.74
N ASN A 25 6.77 -20.66 -25.80
CA ASN A 25 7.55 -19.49 -26.18
C ASN A 25 7.29 -18.35 -25.18
N VAL A 26 8.35 -17.90 -24.51
CA VAL A 26 8.30 -16.77 -23.58
C VAL A 26 8.46 -15.49 -24.38
N GLY A 27 7.38 -14.77 -24.60
CA GLY A 27 7.39 -13.44 -25.24
C GLY A 27 7.93 -12.34 -24.32
N GLY A 28 8.11 -11.14 -24.88
CA GLY A 28 8.37 -9.93 -24.10
C GLY A 28 7.10 -9.38 -23.42
N ILE A 29 7.26 -8.23 -22.75
CA ILE A 29 6.13 -7.48 -22.20
C ILE A 29 5.21 -7.03 -23.33
N GLU A 30 3.95 -7.44 -23.28
CA GLU A 30 2.93 -7.11 -24.26
C GLU A 30 1.74 -6.41 -23.61
N LYS A 31 1.05 -5.56 -24.38
CA LYS A 31 -0.21 -4.95 -23.95
C LYS A 31 -1.27 -6.03 -23.75
N MET A 32 -1.90 -6.04 -22.58
CA MET A 32 -3.04 -6.91 -22.29
C MET A 32 -4.21 -6.63 -23.24
N SER A 33 -4.81 -7.67 -23.77
CA SER A 33 -6.02 -7.58 -24.58
C SER A 33 -6.85 -8.85 -24.48
N LYS A 34 -8.17 -8.70 -24.63
CA LYS A 34 -9.10 -9.85 -24.66
C LYS A 34 -8.80 -10.80 -25.82
N SER A 35 -8.44 -10.26 -26.98
CA SER A 35 -8.15 -11.06 -28.18
C SER A 35 -6.88 -11.91 -28.06
N LYS A 36 -5.94 -11.51 -27.21
CA LYS A 36 -4.72 -12.26 -26.91
C LYS A 36 -4.87 -13.20 -25.71
N ASN A 37 -5.97 -13.12 -24.99
CA ASN A 37 -6.24 -13.89 -23.77
C ASN A 37 -5.09 -13.79 -22.73
N ASN A 38 -4.43 -12.62 -22.66
CA ASN A 38 -3.32 -12.33 -21.77
C ASN A 38 -3.67 -11.30 -20.67
N GLY A 39 -4.96 -11.04 -20.47
CA GLY A 39 -5.46 -10.16 -19.42
C GLY A 39 -5.59 -10.87 -18.09
N VAL A 40 -5.47 -10.11 -17.00
CA VAL A 40 -5.80 -10.57 -15.66
C VAL A 40 -7.26 -10.25 -15.38
N ASP A 41 -8.02 -11.24 -14.87
CA ASP A 41 -9.41 -11.05 -14.49
C ASP A 41 -9.48 -10.28 -13.15
N PRO A 42 -10.05 -9.05 -13.15
CA PRO A 42 -10.18 -8.29 -11.93
C PRO A 42 -11.04 -8.97 -10.86
N GLN A 43 -12.08 -9.74 -11.26
CA GLN A 43 -12.97 -10.39 -10.30
C GLN A 43 -12.23 -11.45 -9.48
N THR A 44 -11.42 -12.27 -10.13
CA THR A 44 -10.58 -13.26 -9.43
C THR A 44 -9.66 -12.60 -8.38
N LEU A 45 -9.09 -11.45 -8.71
CA LEU A 45 -8.23 -10.72 -7.77
C LEU A 45 -9.01 -10.11 -6.61
N ILE A 46 -10.21 -9.57 -6.90
CA ILE A 46 -11.10 -9.01 -5.87
C ILE A 46 -11.53 -10.10 -4.90
N ASP A 47 -11.85 -11.28 -5.40
CA ASP A 47 -12.27 -12.44 -4.59
C ASP A 47 -11.12 -12.94 -3.69
N LEU A 48 -9.88 -12.89 -4.17
CA LEU A 48 -8.69 -13.35 -3.42
C LEU A 48 -8.14 -12.30 -2.44
N TYR A 49 -8.09 -11.03 -2.85
CA TYR A 49 -7.35 -9.99 -2.13
C TYR A 49 -8.22 -8.80 -1.67
N GLY A 50 -9.46 -8.71 -2.16
CA GLY A 50 -10.35 -7.58 -1.93
C GLY A 50 -10.10 -6.41 -2.89
N ALA A 51 -11.15 -5.62 -3.15
CA ALA A 51 -11.12 -4.50 -4.10
C ALA A 51 -10.08 -3.43 -3.73
N ASP A 52 -9.93 -3.12 -2.44
CA ASP A 52 -8.98 -2.10 -1.96
C ASP A 52 -7.52 -2.48 -2.26
N THR A 53 -7.19 -3.77 -2.18
CA THR A 53 -5.85 -4.25 -2.54
C THR A 53 -5.55 -4.02 -4.02
N VAL A 54 -6.50 -4.34 -4.89
CA VAL A 54 -6.35 -4.16 -6.34
C VAL A 54 -6.23 -2.67 -6.68
N ARG A 55 -7.06 -1.82 -6.08
CA ARG A 55 -6.99 -0.36 -6.23
C ARG A 55 -5.64 0.18 -5.77
N LEU A 56 -5.18 -0.21 -4.58
CA LEU A 56 -3.89 0.21 -4.03
C LEU A 56 -2.73 -0.16 -4.95
N PHE A 57 -2.70 -1.42 -5.41
CA PHE A 57 -1.67 -1.88 -6.34
C PHE A 57 -1.67 -1.05 -7.63
N THR A 58 -2.84 -0.87 -8.26
CA THR A 58 -2.95 -0.15 -9.54
C THR A 58 -2.48 1.30 -9.41
N MET A 59 -2.85 1.99 -8.33
CA MET A 59 -2.47 3.40 -8.11
C MET A 59 -1.02 3.56 -7.63
N PHE A 60 -0.43 2.51 -7.05
CA PHE A 60 0.95 2.54 -6.56
C PHE A 60 1.97 2.11 -7.61
N ALA A 61 1.62 1.17 -8.50
CA ALA A 61 2.56 0.54 -9.41
C ALA A 61 3.10 1.49 -10.50
N ALA A 62 2.29 2.46 -10.95
CA ALA A 62 2.71 3.45 -11.94
C ALA A 62 1.91 4.76 -11.82
N PRO A 63 2.51 5.90 -12.21
CA PRO A 63 1.76 7.14 -12.43
C PRO A 63 0.69 6.96 -13.52
N PRO A 64 -0.41 7.75 -13.52
CA PRO A 64 -1.53 7.58 -14.47
C PRO A 64 -1.16 7.71 -15.94
N ASP A 65 -0.10 8.44 -16.27
CA ASP A 65 0.41 8.68 -17.63
C ASP A 65 1.42 7.63 -18.11
N MET A 66 1.77 6.67 -17.24
CA MET A 66 2.74 5.61 -17.54
C MET A 66 2.06 4.25 -17.71
N SER A 67 2.72 3.36 -18.46
CA SER A 67 2.26 1.98 -18.56
C SER A 67 2.47 1.23 -17.25
N LEU A 68 1.43 0.52 -16.81
CA LEU A 68 1.51 -0.35 -15.65
C LEU A 68 1.95 -1.75 -16.09
N GLU A 69 3.06 -2.22 -15.55
CA GLU A 69 3.46 -3.62 -15.67
C GLU A 69 2.78 -4.44 -14.56
N TRP A 70 2.09 -5.51 -14.96
CA TRP A 70 1.41 -6.37 -14.01
C TRP A 70 2.41 -7.17 -13.16
N SER A 71 2.17 -7.25 -11.86
CA SER A 71 3.00 -7.99 -10.91
C SER A 71 2.14 -8.63 -9.81
N ASP A 72 2.04 -9.96 -9.80
CA ASP A 72 1.35 -10.69 -8.73
C ASP A 72 2.01 -10.43 -7.36
N ALA A 73 3.35 -10.39 -7.33
CA ALA A 73 4.10 -10.05 -6.12
C ALA A 73 3.79 -8.62 -5.63
N GLY A 74 3.50 -7.70 -6.56
CA GLY A 74 3.06 -6.33 -6.24
C GLY A 74 1.68 -6.31 -5.60
N VAL A 75 0.72 -7.10 -6.11
CA VAL A 75 -0.62 -7.26 -5.51
C VAL A 75 -0.53 -7.83 -4.09
N GLU A 76 0.26 -8.90 -3.91
CA GLU A 76 0.52 -9.47 -2.58
C GLU A 76 1.19 -8.47 -1.63
N GLY A 77 2.10 -7.65 -2.15
CA GLY A 77 2.74 -6.55 -1.41
C GLY A 77 1.72 -5.54 -0.88
N ALA A 78 0.77 -5.12 -1.75
CA ALA A 78 -0.33 -4.23 -1.38
C ALA A 78 -1.23 -4.87 -0.32
N PHE A 79 -1.56 -6.15 -0.44
CA PHE A 79 -2.36 -6.88 0.54
C PHE A 79 -1.66 -6.95 1.91
N ARG A 80 -0.37 -7.28 1.94
CA ARG A 80 0.42 -7.30 3.19
C ARG A 80 0.49 -5.92 3.83
N PHE A 81 0.57 -4.86 3.03
CA PHE A 81 0.56 -3.48 3.52
C PHE A 81 -0.76 -3.16 4.24
N LEU A 82 -1.93 -3.46 3.64
CA LEU A 82 -3.23 -3.23 4.27
C LEU A 82 -3.39 -4.04 5.56
N LYS A 83 -2.95 -5.31 5.59
CA LYS A 83 -2.95 -6.11 6.81
C LYS A 83 -2.08 -5.50 7.91
N ARG A 84 -0.92 -4.94 7.55
CA ARG A 84 -0.03 -4.27 8.50
C ARG A 84 -0.67 -3.00 9.07
N LEU A 85 -1.30 -2.18 8.22
CA LEU A 85 -2.05 -1.01 8.66
C LEU A 85 -3.17 -1.40 9.62
N TRP A 86 -3.97 -2.41 9.26
CA TRP A 86 -5.04 -2.91 10.11
C TRP A 86 -4.53 -3.33 11.48
N LYS A 87 -3.47 -4.13 11.51
CA LYS A 87 -2.85 -4.59 12.76
C LYS A 87 -2.36 -3.41 13.60
N LEU A 88 -1.75 -2.41 12.99
CA LEU A 88 -1.23 -1.22 13.70
C LEU A 88 -2.36 -0.46 14.40
N VAL A 89 -3.46 -0.19 13.68
CA VAL A 89 -4.64 0.48 14.24
C VAL A 89 -5.28 -0.37 15.33
N ALA A 90 -5.52 -1.67 15.08
CA ALA A 90 -6.12 -2.57 16.06
C ALA A 90 -5.30 -2.66 17.34
N THR A 91 -3.97 -2.71 17.24
CA THR A 91 -3.07 -2.72 18.41
C THR A 91 -3.17 -1.41 19.19
N HIS A 92 -3.22 -0.27 18.51
CA HIS A 92 -3.37 1.03 19.15
C HIS A 92 -4.70 1.15 19.89
N LEU A 93 -5.79 0.75 19.28
CA LEU A 93 -7.14 0.77 19.87
C LEU A 93 -7.29 -0.20 21.05
N ALA A 94 -6.65 -1.36 21.01
CA ALA A 94 -6.68 -2.35 22.09
C ALA A 94 -6.07 -1.81 23.40
N ALA A 95 -5.21 -0.80 23.35
CA ALA A 95 -4.66 -0.12 24.51
C ALA A 95 -5.63 0.92 25.14
N GLY A 96 -6.86 1.03 24.61
CA GLY A 96 -7.90 1.96 25.08
C GLY A 96 -7.82 3.34 24.42
N LYS A 97 -8.77 4.21 24.76
CA LYS A 97 -8.83 5.58 24.23
C LYS A 97 -7.62 6.40 24.71
N PRO A 98 -6.87 7.08 23.81
CA PRO A 98 -5.82 7.99 24.23
C PRO A 98 -6.40 9.24 24.89
N GLU A 99 -5.58 9.95 25.64
CA GLU A 99 -5.90 11.28 26.15
C GLU A 99 -5.92 12.32 25.02
N ASP A 100 -6.45 13.50 25.32
CA ASP A 100 -6.40 14.61 24.36
C ASP A 100 -4.96 15.08 24.15
N LEU A 101 -4.65 15.45 22.90
CA LEU A 101 -3.32 15.89 22.50
C LEU A 101 -3.03 17.30 23.07
N ASP A 102 -2.05 17.41 23.96
CA ASP A 102 -1.50 18.69 24.40
C ASP A 102 -0.18 18.99 23.64
N THR A 103 -0.29 19.85 22.64
CA THR A 103 0.86 20.21 21.80
C THR A 103 1.96 20.96 22.54
N ALA A 104 1.67 21.61 23.68
CA ALA A 104 2.64 22.31 24.49
C ALA A 104 3.48 21.36 25.35
N ALA A 105 2.92 20.22 25.74
CA ALA A 105 3.57 19.23 26.60
C ALA A 105 4.43 18.20 25.85
N LEU A 106 4.48 18.24 24.53
CA LEU A 106 5.18 17.24 23.72
C LEU A 106 6.71 17.28 23.93
N ASN A 107 7.33 16.11 24.04
CA ASN A 107 8.78 15.95 23.99
C ASN A 107 9.30 15.99 22.52
N ASP A 108 10.62 15.93 22.35
CA ASP A 108 11.22 16.05 21.02
C ASP A 108 10.86 14.92 20.07
N ALA A 109 10.78 13.68 20.56
CA ALA A 109 10.38 12.54 19.75
C ALA A 109 8.91 12.62 19.29
N GLN A 110 8.02 13.06 20.17
CA GLN A 110 6.61 13.29 19.87
C GLN A 110 6.43 14.44 18.87
N ARG A 111 7.17 15.56 19.05
CA ARG A 111 7.20 16.67 18.08
C ARG A 111 7.70 16.22 16.71
N GLU A 112 8.72 15.38 16.67
CA GLU A 112 9.28 14.87 15.42
C GLU A 112 8.28 13.98 14.67
N LEU A 113 7.60 13.04 15.37
CA LEU A 113 6.56 12.23 14.74
C LEU A 113 5.43 13.11 14.20
N ARG A 114 4.96 14.07 15.00
CA ARG A 114 3.92 15.01 14.60
C ARG A 114 4.34 15.87 13.39
N ARG A 115 5.58 16.34 13.36
CA ARG A 115 6.15 17.06 12.21
C ARG A 115 6.05 16.20 10.93
N ARG A 116 6.42 14.92 11.01
CA ARG A 116 6.30 13.98 9.88
C ARG A 116 4.86 13.80 9.42
N VAL A 117 3.90 13.76 10.35
CA VAL A 117 2.46 13.71 10.00
C VAL A 117 2.10 14.90 9.10
N HIS A 118 2.41 16.12 9.53
CA HIS A 118 2.06 17.32 8.78
C HIS A 118 2.82 17.47 7.46
N GLU A 119 4.09 17.06 7.39
CA GLU A 119 4.85 17.00 6.14
C GLU A 119 4.22 15.98 5.17
N THR A 120 3.76 14.83 5.68
CA THR A 120 3.08 13.83 4.86
C THR A 120 1.73 14.36 4.35
N ILE A 121 0.94 15.04 5.19
CA ILE A 121 -0.31 15.68 4.78
C ILE A 121 -0.05 16.67 3.64
N ALA A 122 0.93 17.56 3.79
CA ALA A 122 1.27 18.55 2.78
C ALA A 122 1.72 17.89 1.47
N LYS A 123 2.60 16.88 1.55
CA LYS A 123 3.09 16.14 0.39
C LYS A 123 1.98 15.40 -0.34
N VAL A 124 1.15 14.64 0.38
CA VAL A 124 0.04 13.87 -0.23
C VAL A 124 -0.99 14.80 -0.85
N SER A 125 -1.32 15.92 -0.19
CA SER A 125 -2.23 16.93 -0.73
C SER A 125 -1.72 17.51 -2.06
N ASP A 126 -0.41 17.79 -2.17
CA ASP A 126 0.20 18.27 -3.42
C ASP A 126 0.23 17.17 -4.49
N ASP A 127 0.68 15.96 -4.14
CA ASP A 127 0.78 14.83 -5.07
C ASP A 127 -0.58 14.40 -5.61
N MET A 128 -1.64 14.39 -4.78
CA MET A 128 -3.00 14.02 -5.18
C MET A 128 -3.76 15.14 -5.89
N GLY A 129 -3.68 16.36 -5.37
CA GLY A 129 -4.53 17.48 -5.81
C GLY A 129 -3.98 18.27 -6.99
N ARG A 130 -2.66 18.29 -7.18
CA ARG A 130 -1.98 19.11 -8.20
C ARG A 130 -1.15 18.29 -9.18
N ARG A 131 -0.35 17.35 -8.67
CA ARG A 131 0.62 16.61 -9.49
C ARG A 131 0.06 15.32 -10.09
N TYR A 132 -1.01 14.77 -9.50
CA TYR A 132 -1.61 13.48 -9.87
C TYR A 132 -0.60 12.30 -9.82
N THR A 133 0.38 12.37 -8.91
CA THR A 133 1.40 11.34 -8.71
C THR A 133 0.99 10.44 -7.53
N PHE A 134 0.00 9.59 -7.74
CA PHE A 134 -0.61 8.76 -6.69
C PHE A 134 0.39 7.79 -6.06
N ASN A 135 1.33 7.27 -6.83
CA ASN A 135 2.38 6.38 -6.36
C ASN A 135 3.30 7.05 -5.32
N THR A 136 3.66 8.32 -5.51
CA THR A 136 4.49 9.07 -4.54
C THR A 136 3.69 9.45 -3.29
N ALA A 137 2.40 9.76 -3.44
CA ALA A 137 1.50 9.98 -2.32
C ALA A 137 1.39 8.72 -1.43
N ILE A 138 1.15 7.57 -2.04
CA ILE A 138 1.08 6.28 -1.34
C ILE A 138 2.41 5.96 -0.66
N ALA A 139 3.55 6.16 -1.33
CA ALA A 139 4.88 5.96 -0.75
C ALA A 139 5.08 6.82 0.50
N ALA A 140 4.68 8.10 0.48
CA ALA A 140 4.80 8.99 1.64
C ALA A 140 3.98 8.48 2.83
N VAL A 141 2.76 7.98 2.60
CA VAL A 141 1.95 7.36 3.66
C VAL A 141 2.59 6.07 4.19
N MET A 142 3.17 5.24 3.31
CA MET A 142 3.91 4.04 3.73
C MET A 142 5.10 4.36 4.63
N GLU A 143 5.83 5.44 4.33
CA GLU A 143 6.93 5.94 5.18
C GLU A 143 6.43 6.44 6.53
N LEU A 144 5.31 7.16 6.57
CA LEU A 144 4.68 7.59 7.83
C LEU A 144 4.25 6.38 8.69
N ILE A 145 3.61 5.38 8.10
CA ILE A 145 3.24 4.13 8.80
C ILE A 145 4.48 3.43 9.38
N ASN A 146 5.60 3.42 8.64
CA ASN A 146 6.85 2.87 9.16
C ASN A 146 7.41 3.70 10.33
N ALA A 147 7.25 5.02 10.31
CA ALA A 147 7.64 5.89 11.43
C ALA A 147 6.78 5.63 12.67
N ILE A 148 5.45 5.53 12.51
CA ILE A 148 4.52 5.18 13.59
C ILE A 148 4.88 3.82 14.20
N ALA A 149 5.14 2.81 13.37
CA ALA A 149 5.47 1.46 13.82
C ALA A 149 6.80 1.36 14.59
N ARG A 150 7.70 2.32 14.40
CA ARG A 150 8.99 2.42 15.13
C ARG A 150 8.94 3.35 16.33
N PHE A 151 7.84 4.06 16.51
CA PHE A 151 7.68 5.01 17.61
C PHE A 151 7.36 4.24 18.89
N ASP A 152 8.31 4.23 19.82
CA ASP A 152 8.25 3.47 21.08
C ASP A 152 8.04 4.43 22.25
N ASP A 153 6.86 5.07 22.29
CA ASP A 153 6.44 5.93 23.39
C ASP A 153 4.99 5.62 23.77
N ALA A 154 4.82 4.83 24.82
CA ALA A 154 3.52 4.44 25.36
C ALA A 154 2.92 5.45 26.35
N SER A 155 3.55 6.61 26.56
CA SER A 155 3.00 7.67 27.43
C SER A 155 1.67 8.19 26.88
N ALA A 156 0.90 8.89 27.74
CA ALA A 156 -0.37 9.47 27.36
C ALA A 156 -0.25 10.36 26.09
N GLN A 157 0.74 11.26 26.07
CA GLN A 157 0.97 12.14 24.91
C GLN A 157 1.61 11.41 23.72
N GLY A 158 2.44 10.38 23.93
CA GLY A 158 2.94 9.52 22.87
C GLY A 158 1.79 8.81 22.15
N ARG A 159 0.82 8.28 22.90
CA ARG A 159 -0.39 7.66 22.33
C ARG A 159 -1.31 8.66 21.65
N ALA A 160 -1.43 9.89 22.15
CA ALA A 160 -2.22 10.95 21.53
C ALA A 160 -1.63 11.36 20.16
N VAL A 161 -0.31 11.47 20.04
CA VAL A 161 0.38 11.74 18.77
C VAL A 161 0.22 10.57 17.80
N VAL A 162 0.28 9.32 18.25
CA VAL A 162 0.00 8.14 17.42
C VAL A 162 -1.43 8.15 16.90
N GLN A 163 -2.41 8.53 17.73
CA GLN A 163 -3.80 8.68 17.28
C GLN A 163 -3.93 9.72 16.15
N GLU A 164 -3.40 10.94 16.35
CA GLU A 164 -3.37 11.98 15.30
C GLU A 164 -2.74 11.45 14.01
N ALA A 165 -1.65 10.67 14.12
CA ALA A 165 -0.97 10.10 12.97
C ALA A 165 -1.81 9.02 12.25
N LEU A 166 -2.50 8.15 12.98
CA LEU A 166 -3.37 7.10 12.41
C LEU A 166 -4.63 7.70 11.77
N ASP A 167 -5.21 8.74 12.37
CA ASP A 167 -6.32 9.49 11.79
C ASP A 167 -5.90 10.12 10.46
N ALA A 168 -4.74 10.78 10.43
CA ALA A 168 -4.19 11.34 9.20
C ALA A 168 -3.96 10.27 8.13
N VAL A 169 -3.33 9.14 8.47
CA VAL A 169 -3.11 8.00 7.55
C VAL A 169 -4.42 7.51 6.97
N THR A 170 -5.44 7.33 7.80
CA THR A 170 -6.76 6.83 7.38
C THR A 170 -7.43 7.79 6.41
N LEU A 171 -7.42 9.09 6.70
CA LEU A 171 -7.99 10.12 5.82
C LEU A 171 -7.22 10.24 4.50
N LEU A 172 -5.88 10.20 4.53
CA LEU A 172 -5.04 10.31 3.33
C LEU A 172 -5.19 9.10 2.40
N LEU A 173 -5.45 7.90 2.94
CA LEU A 173 -5.67 6.68 2.17
C LEU A 173 -7.12 6.49 1.72
N ALA A 174 -8.09 7.17 2.32
CA ALA A 174 -9.52 6.99 2.02
C ALA A 174 -9.90 7.09 0.54
N PRO A 175 -9.33 8.00 -0.29
CA PRO A 175 -9.62 8.03 -1.72
C PRO A 175 -9.10 6.80 -2.47
N ILE A 176 -8.10 6.11 -1.93
CA ILE A 176 -7.39 4.98 -2.56
C ILE A 176 -8.00 3.65 -2.12
N VAL A 177 -8.17 3.45 -0.81
CA VAL A 177 -8.65 2.22 -0.17
C VAL A 177 -9.88 2.51 0.72
N PRO A 178 -11.01 2.92 0.13
CA PRO A 178 -12.14 3.48 0.86
C PRO A 178 -12.78 2.50 1.86
N HIS A 179 -12.88 1.21 1.52
CA HIS A 179 -13.54 0.24 2.39
C HIS A 179 -12.71 -0.04 3.65
N ALA A 180 -11.40 -0.22 3.50
CA ALA A 180 -10.49 -0.40 4.64
C ALA A 180 -10.49 0.83 5.53
N CYS A 181 -10.37 2.04 4.95
CA CYS A 181 -10.37 3.28 5.70
C CYS A 181 -11.69 3.57 6.39
N HIS A 182 -12.84 3.27 5.75
CA HIS A 182 -14.14 3.40 6.39
C HIS A 182 -14.30 2.47 7.60
N ALA A 183 -13.77 1.25 7.52
CA ALA A 183 -13.82 0.31 8.62
C ALA A 183 -12.84 0.63 9.76
N LEU A 184 -11.76 1.37 9.48
CA LEU A 184 -10.77 1.80 10.47
C LEU A 184 -11.17 3.12 11.18
N TRP A 185 -12.00 3.95 10.53
CA TRP A 185 -12.50 5.22 11.03
C TRP A 185 -13.62 5.00 12.05
#